data_6e4e6a531d7ec2eb76052c1693b87ec0
#
_entry.id   6e4e6a531d7ec2eb76052c1693b87ec0
#
_cell.length_a   1.000
_cell.length_b   1.000
_cell.length_c   1.000
_cell.angle_alpha   90.00
_cell.angle_beta   90.00
_cell.angle_gamma   90.00
#
_symmetry.space_group_name_H-M   'P 1'
#
loop_
_entity.id
_entity.type
_entity.pdbx_description
1 polymer ?
#
loop_
_entity_poly.entity_id
_entity_poly.type
_entity_poly.pdbx_seq_one_letter_code
_entity_poly.pdbx_strand_id
1 'polypeptide(L)'
;MKKCISILIVLLTIIACSSASQKVASTDNVAKKKISDTVRIANDSLEYEVIIIDNGFSNWLVSRAYPRNYHSLQYLENKNILYVTEWNNRVLQPQRYNPNLYEMSIDYRPDIHYGYEVNYLIYNYMIYFQNTYKQKLWGYVPSR
;
A
#
# COMPACT_ATOMS: atom_id res chain seq x y z
N MET A 1 -13.90 -18.28 61.91
CA MET A 1 -14.23 -16.92 61.47
C MET A 1 -13.07 -16.21 60.79
N LYS A 2 -11.83 -16.19 61.31
CA LYS A 2 -10.70 -15.50 60.69
C LYS A 2 -10.34 -15.99 59.25
N LYS A 3 -10.47 -17.31 58.98
CA LYS A 3 -10.18 -17.91 57.65
C LYS A 3 -11.22 -17.53 56.58
N CYS A 4 -12.48 -17.38 56.97
CA CYS A 4 -13.55 -16.98 56.01
C CYS A 4 -13.43 -15.50 55.60
N ILE A 5 -12.95 -14.66 56.50
CA ILE A 5 -12.72 -13.22 56.20
C ILE A 5 -11.55 -13.05 55.22
N SER A 6 -10.47 -13.85 55.37
CA SER A 6 -9.33 -13.83 54.44
C SER A 6 -9.71 -14.27 53.05
N ILE A 7 -10.58 -15.27 52.89
CA ILE A 7 -11.07 -15.74 51.58
C ILE A 7 -11.96 -14.65 50.93
N LEU A 8 -12.77 -13.98 51.71
CA LEU A 8 -13.63 -12.90 51.20
C LEU A 8 -12.81 -11.70 50.68
N ILE A 9 -11.71 -11.34 51.38
CA ILE A 9 -10.82 -10.27 50.93
C ILE A 9 -10.08 -10.62 49.64
N VAL A 10 -9.65 -11.91 49.48
CA VAL A 10 -8.99 -12.37 48.23
C VAL A 10 -9.98 -12.41 47.07
N LEU A 11 -11.24 -12.72 47.30
CA LEU A 11 -12.26 -12.71 46.24
C LEU A 11 -12.63 -11.27 45.78
N LEU A 12 -12.53 -10.26 46.68
CA LEU A 12 -12.82 -8.88 46.33
C LEU A 12 -11.71 -8.21 45.51
N THR A 13 -10.48 -8.73 45.52
CA THR A 13 -9.36 -8.17 44.75
C THR A 13 -9.32 -8.61 43.28
N ILE A 14 -10.11 -9.62 42.89
CA ILE A 14 -10.12 -10.17 41.54
C ILE A 14 -11.14 -9.42 40.62
N ILE A 15 -12.04 -8.62 41.18
CA ILE A 15 -13.12 -7.94 40.40
C ILE A 15 -12.69 -6.53 39.91
N ALA A 16 -11.49 -6.05 40.26
CA ALA A 16 -11.02 -4.70 39.91
C ALA A 16 -10.27 -4.58 38.58
N CYS A 17 -10.29 -5.57 37.69
CA CYS A 17 -9.75 -5.50 36.35
C CYS A 17 -10.86 -5.69 35.29
N SER A 18 -11.87 -4.83 35.32
CA SER A 18 -12.85 -4.68 34.27
C SER A 18 -12.62 -3.34 33.58
N SER A 19 -11.90 -3.40 32.47
CA SER A 19 -11.85 -2.52 31.33
C SER A 19 -12.75 -1.28 31.38
N ALA A 20 -12.18 -0.14 31.72
CA ALA A 20 -12.71 1.16 31.34
C ALA A 20 -12.44 1.41 29.87
N SER A 21 -13.44 1.18 29.04
CA SER A 21 -13.48 1.67 27.67
C SER A 21 -13.60 3.19 27.72
N GLN A 22 -12.47 3.90 27.67
CA GLN A 22 -12.48 5.36 27.51
C GLN A 22 -13.00 5.70 26.11
N LYS A 23 -14.24 6.18 26.04
CA LYS A 23 -14.70 7.03 24.95
C LYS A 23 -13.84 8.28 24.94
N VAL A 24 -12.87 8.35 24.05
CA VAL A 24 -12.16 9.59 23.76
C VAL A 24 -13.14 10.50 23.02
N ALA A 25 -13.54 11.57 23.69
CA ALA A 25 -14.27 12.67 23.09
C ALA A 25 -13.42 13.28 21.98
N SER A 26 -14.05 13.46 20.83
CA SER A 26 -13.50 14.17 19.69
C SER A 26 -13.09 15.58 20.09
N THR A 27 -11.81 15.83 20.21
CA THR A 27 -11.30 17.20 20.15
C THR A 27 -10.72 17.37 18.78
N ASP A 28 -11.31 18.25 17.99
CA ASP A 28 -10.85 18.67 16.66
C ASP A 28 -9.43 19.25 16.78
N ASN A 29 -8.43 18.39 16.70
CA ASN A 29 -7.11 18.76 16.27
C ASN A 29 -6.99 18.34 14.81
N VAL A 30 -7.11 19.31 13.91
CA VAL A 30 -6.64 19.21 12.54
C VAL A 30 -5.11 19.10 12.60
N ALA A 31 -4.65 17.95 13.10
CA ALA A 31 -3.29 17.52 12.85
C ALA A 31 -3.21 17.28 11.35
N LYS A 32 -2.42 18.11 10.63
CA LYS A 32 -1.99 17.83 9.25
C LYS A 32 -1.56 16.36 9.23
N LYS A 33 -2.41 15.50 8.68
CA LYS A 33 -2.09 14.09 8.45
C LYS A 33 -0.87 14.08 7.54
N LYS A 34 0.30 13.79 8.13
CA LYS A 34 1.55 13.65 7.37
C LYS A 34 1.27 12.52 6.38
N ILE A 35 1.14 12.87 5.10
CA ILE A 35 0.90 11.89 4.05
C ILE A 35 2.15 11.01 4.07
N SER A 36 1.96 9.74 4.34
CA SER A 36 3.05 8.77 4.35
C SER A 36 3.61 8.64 2.94
N ASP A 37 4.93 8.68 2.79
CA ASP A 37 5.62 8.42 1.52
C ASP A 37 5.52 6.94 1.11
N THR A 38 4.82 6.13 1.89
CA THR A 38 4.64 4.70 1.67
C THR A 38 3.18 4.40 1.38
N VAL A 39 2.90 3.79 0.25
CA VAL A 39 1.59 3.20 -0.08
C VAL A 39 1.69 1.69 0.07
N ARG A 40 0.81 1.13 0.88
CA ARG A 40 0.77 -0.30 1.19
C ARG A 40 -0.62 -0.85 0.94
N ILE A 41 -0.69 -1.94 0.18
CA ILE A 41 -1.90 -2.76 0.03
C ILE A 41 -1.51 -4.23 0.09
N ALA A 42 -2.23 -4.97 0.91
CA ALA A 42 -2.13 -6.41 1.03
C ALA A 42 -3.36 -7.09 0.42
N ASN A 43 -3.15 -8.26 -0.16
CA ASN A 43 -4.21 -9.20 -0.46
C ASN A 43 -3.99 -10.43 0.43
N ASP A 44 -4.69 -10.48 1.56
CA ASP A 44 -4.50 -11.51 2.58
C ASP A 44 -4.81 -12.93 2.06
N SER A 45 -5.68 -13.05 1.06
CA SER A 45 -6.02 -14.35 0.47
C SER A 45 -4.92 -14.93 -0.41
N LEU A 46 -4.00 -14.08 -0.88
CA LEU A 46 -2.87 -14.48 -1.74
C LEU A 46 -1.53 -14.34 -1.05
N GLU A 47 -1.50 -13.90 0.22
CA GLU A 47 -0.26 -13.56 0.94
C GLU A 47 0.65 -12.59 0.15
N TYR A 48 0.02 -11.73 -0.68
CA TYR A 48 0.71 -10.78 -1.55
C TYR A 48 0.52 -9.35 -1.06
N GLU A 49 1.61 -8.63 -0.96
CA GLU A 49 1.62 -7.25 -0.52
C GLU A 49 2.38 -6.35 -1.50
N VAL A 50 1.79 -5.20 -1.83
CA VAL A 50 2.45 -4.13 -2.56
C VAL A 50 2.86 -3.04 -1.58
N ILE A 51 4.15 -2.77 -1.49
CA ILE A 51 4.71 -1.66 -0.74
C ILE A 51 5.42 -0.73 -1.72
N ILE A 52 4.90 0.48 -1.87
CA ILE A 52 5.51 1.51 -2.73
C ILE A 52 6.05 2.61 -1.82
N ILE A 53 7.36 2.79 -1.82
CA ILE A 53 8.06 3.82 -1.07
C ILE A 53 8.64 4.80 -2.09
N ASP A 54 7.88 5.84 -2.40
CA ASP A 54 8.29 6.89 -3.34
C ASP A 54 7.70 8.23 -2.91
N ASN A 55 8.58 9.21 -2.71
CA ASN A 55 8.19 10.54 -2.29
C ASN A 55 7.31 11.20 -3.36
N GLY A 56 6.09 11.55 -2.96
CA GLY A 56 5.12 12.20 -3.84
C GLY A 56 4.10 11.27 -4.49
N PHE A 57 4.32 9.95 -4.53
CA PHE A 57 3.33 9.04 -5.13
C PHE A 57 1.98 9.08 -4.41
N SER A 58 1.95 9.11 -3.08
CA SER A 58 0.71 9.21 -2.31
C SER A 58 -0.10 10.47 -2.66
N ASN A 59 0.58 11.61 -2.78
CA ASN A 59 -0.06 12.86 -3.17
C ASN A 59 -0.55 12.82 -4.63
N TRP A 60 0.28 12.28 -5.52
CA TRP A 60 -0.08 12.13 -6.92
C TRP A 60 -1.28 11.17 -7.10
N LEU A 61 -1.31 10.05 -6.37
CA LEU A 61 -2.39 9.09 -6.42
C LEU A 61 -3.74 9.71 -6.07
N VAL A 62 -3.77 10.58 -5.06
CA VAL A 62 -5.01 11.28 -4.64
C VAL A 62 -5.41 12.39 -5.59
N SER A 63 -4.44 13.10 -6.18
CA SER A 63 -4.70 14.33 -6.94
C SER A 63 -4.73 14.15 -8.46
N ARG A 64 -4.08 13.12 -8.99
CA ARG A 64 -3.85 12.95 -10.44
C ARG A 64 -4.32 11.61 -11.00
N ALA A 65 -4.39 10.56 -10.18
CA ALA A 65 -4.85 9.26 -10.66
C ALA A 65 -6.33 9.32 -11.06
N TYR A 66 -6.69 8.57 -12.09
CA TYR A 66 -8.11 8.37 -12.39
C TYR A 66 -8.79 7.59 -11.26
N PRO A 67 -10.07 7.88 -11.00
CA PRO A 67 -10.78 7.18 -9.93
C PRO A 67 -10.84 5.68 -10.20
N ARG A 68 -11.08 4.92 -9.12
CA ARG A 68 -11.34 3.48 -9.21
C ARG A 68 -12.51 3.22 -10.16
N ASN A 69 -12.46 2.09 -10.85
CA ASN A 69 -13.42 1.69 -11.88
C ASN A 69 -13.41 2.50 -13.19
N TYR A 70 -12.50 3.48 -13.34
CA TYR A 70 -12.28 4.13 -14.63
C TYR A 70 -11.72 3.15 -15.67
N HIS A 71 -10.78 2.31 -15.27
CA HIS A 71 -10.26 1.21 -16.07
C HIS A 71 -10.78 -0.12 -15.54
N SER A 72 -11.09 -1.08 -16.43
CA SER A 72 -11.41 -2.44 -16.01
C SER A 72 -10.21 -3.17 -15.43
N LEU A 73 -10.46 -4.19 -14.59
CA LEU A 73 -9.40 -5.04 -14.05
C LEU A 73 -8.52 -5.62 -15.17
N GLN A 74 -9.13 -6.17 -16.20
CA GLN A 74 -8.40 -6.74 -17.35
C GLN A 74 -7.50 -5.72 -18.05
N TYR A 75 -7.94 -4.47 -18.20
CA TYR A 75 -7.11 -3.40 -18.75
C TYR A 75 -5.87 -3.15 -17.86
N LEU A 76 -6.07 -3.07 -16.55
CA LEU A 76 -5.00 -2.85 -15.59
C LEU A 76 -3.98 -4.01 -15.60
N GLU A 77 -4.46 -5.25 -15.58
CA GLU A 77 -3.62 -6.46 -15.65
C GLU A 77 -2.77 -6.48 -16.93
N ASN A 78 -3.40 -6.27 -18.10
CA ASN A 78 -2.68 -6.24 -19.36
C ASN A 78 -1.60 -5.15 -19.41
N LYS A 79 -1.88 -3.97 -18.85
CA LYS A 79 -0.89 -2.89 -18.78
C LYS A 79 0.23 -3.20 -17.80
N ASN A 80 -0.10 -3.75 -16.64
CA ASN A 80 0.88 -4.11 -15.63
C ASN A 80 1.86 -5.17 -16.11
N ILE A 81 1.39 -6.19 -16.81
CA ILE A 81 2.27 -7.20 -17.42
C ILE A 81 3.33 -6.53 -18.30
N LEU A 82 2.92 -5.62 -19.19
CA LEU A 82 3.85 -4.93 -20.09
C LEU A 82 4.83 -4.02 -19.36
N TYR A 83 4.33 -3.24 -18.40
CA TYR A 83 5.17 -2.31 -17.64
C TYR A 83 6.15 -3.03 -16.73
N VAL A 84 5.70 -4.05 -16.00
CA VAL A 84 6.57 -4.82 -15.10
C VAL A 84 7.60 -5.63 -15.88
N THR A 85 7.23 -6.22 -17.02
CA THR A 85 8.19 -6.92 -17.87
C THR A 85 9.31 -5.99 -18.31
N GLU A 86 8.98 -4.79 -18.80
CA GLU A 86 10.00 -3.82 -19.21
C GLU A 86 10.80 -3.29 -18.03
N TRP A 87 10.15 -3.02 -16.89
CA TRP A 87 10.84 -2.65 -15.64
C TRP A 87 11.89 -3.70 -15.25
N ASN A 88 11.49 -4.96 -15.16
CA ASN A 88 12.38 -6.06 -14.78
C ASN A 88 13.52 -6.28 -15.78
N ASN A 89 13.26 -6.08 -17.08
CA ASN A 89 14.30 -6.07 -18.10
C ASN A 89 15.35 -4.98 -17.86
N ARG A 90 14.93 -3.79 -17.38
CA ARG A 90 15.86 -2.68 -17.09
C ARG A 90 16.67 -2.91 -15.83
N VAL A 91 16.08 -3.51 -14.80
CA VAL A 91 16.81 -3.94 -13.60
C VAL A 91 18.01 -4.81 -13.95
N LEU A 92 17.88 -5.69 -14.96
CA LEU A 92 18.95 -6.58 -15.40
C LEU A 92 20.01 -5.88 -16.27
N GLN A 93 19.84 -4.59 -16.60
CA GLN A 93 20.72 -3.85 -17.50
C GLN A 93 21.26 -2.56 -16.84
N PRO A 94 21.97 -2.64 -15.70
CA PRO A 94 22.42 -1.45 -14.95
C PRO A 94 23.44 -0.58 -15.69
N GLN A 95 24.09 -1.12 -16.74
CA GLN A 95 25.00 -0.37 -17.60
C GLN A 95 24.25 0.54 -18.58
N ARG A 96 22.99 0.22 -18.90
CA ARG A 96 22.15 0.94 -19.86
C ARG A 96 21.12 1.83 -19.19
N TYR A 97 20.58 1.40 -18.05
CA TYR A 97 19.54 2.09 -17.31
C TYR A 97 20.04 2.46 -15.92
N ASN A 98 19.58 3.59 -15.41
CA ASN A 98 20.01 4.08 -14.11
C ASN A 98 19.55 3.12 -12.98
N PRO A 99 20.49 2.45 -12.26
CA PRO A 99 20.14 1.50 -11.21
C PRO A 99 19.42 2.15 -10.02
N ASN A 100 19.58 3.46 -9.80
CA ASN A 100 18.84 4.19 -8.76
C ASN A 100 17.36 4.41 -9.12
N LEU A 101 16.95 4.17 -10.36
CA LEU A 101 15.54 4.18 -10.78
C LEU A 101 14.95 2.78 -10.83
N TYR A 102 15.78 1.78 -11.12
CA TYR A 102 15.38 0.37 -11.29
C TYR A 102 16.12 -0.49 -10.26
N GLU A 103 15.84 -0.23 -8.96
CA GLU A 103 16.62 -0.82 -7.87
C GLU A 103 16.40 -2.32 -7.71
N MET A 104 15.15 -2.78 -7.88
CA MET A 104 14.78 -4.19 -7.70
C MET A 104 13.71 -4.63 -8.67
N SER A 105 13.69 -5.92 -8.96
CA SER A 105 12.63 -6.54 -9.75
C SER A 105 11.30 -6.57 -8.98
N ILE A 106 10.23 -6.39 -9.72
CA ILE A 106 8.86 -6.50 -9.20
C ILE A 106 8.37 -7.92 -9.44
N ASP A 107 8.00 -8.62 -8.37
CA ASP A 107 7.37 -9.93 -8.46
C ASP A 107 5.88 -9.75 -8.80
N TYR A 108 5.59 -9.81 -10.09
CA TYR A 108 4.22 -9.76 -10.61
C TYR A 108 4.05 -10.83 -11.68
N ARG A 109 3.20 -11.79 -11.41
CA ARG A 109 3.00 -12.97 -12.25
C ARG A 109 1.68 -12.92 -13.00
N PRO A 110 1.68 -13.16 -14.33
CA PRO A 110 0.46 -13.08 -15.15
C PRO A 110 -0.59 -14.16 -14.82
N ASP A 111 -0.18 -15.26 -14.20
CA ASP A 111 -1.03 -16.38 -13.82
C ASP A 111 -1.71 -16.19 -12.45
N ILE A 112 -1.39 -15.11 -11.73
CA ILE A 112 -1.98 -14.80 -10.42
C ILE A 112 -2.99 -13.66 -10.54
N HIS A 113 -4.19 -13.88 -10.01
CA HIS A 113 -5.24 -12.86 -9.94
C HIS A 113 -5.11 -12.04 -8.66
N TYR A 114 -4.32 -10.97 -8.70
CA TYR A 114 -4.05 -10.10 -7.54
C TYR A 114 -5.25 -9.24 -7.10
N GLY A 115 -6.31 -9.18 -7.89
CA GLY A 115 -7.48 -8.35 -7.62
C GLY A 115 -7.31 -6.90 -8.07
N TYR A 116 -8.41 -6.14 -7.93
CA TYR A 116 -8.50 -4.79 -8.50
C TYR A 116 -7.52 -3.80 -7.85
N GLU A 117 -7.48 -3.75 -6.52
CA GLU A 117 -6.71 -2.72 -5.79
C GLU A 117 -5.20 -2.85 -6.00
N VAL A 118 -4.67 -4.08 -6.00
CA VAL A 118 -3.26 -4.34 -6.30
C VAL A 118 -2.93 -3.87 -7.71
N ASN A 119 -3.75 -4.26 -8.68
CA ASN A 119 -3.56 -3.86 -10.08
C ASN A 119 -3.71 -2.35 -10.29
N TYR A 120 -4.66 -1.72 -9.62
CA TYR A 120 -4.86 -0.28 -9.64
C TYR A 120 -3.62 0.48 -9.12
N LEU A 121 -3.04 0.04 -8.01
CA LEU A 121 -1.85 0.67 -7.46
C LEU A 121 -0.63 0.51 -8.34
N ILE A 122 -0.34 -0.72 -8.80
CA ILE A 122 0.81 -0.99 -9.69
C ILE A 122 0.69 -0.13 -10.96
N TYR A 123 -0.47 -0.14 -11.60
CA TYR A 123 -0.71 0.67 -12.80
C TYR A 123 -0.45 2.16 -12.56
N ASN A 124 -1.05 2.72 -11.50
CA ASN A 124 -0.90 4.14 -11.22
C ASN A 124 0.54 4.50 -10.81
N TYR A 125 1.25 3.63 -10.11
CA TYR A 125 2.67 3.82 -9.85
C TYR A 125 3.49 3.84 -11.15
N MET A 126 3.23 2.93 -12.08
CA MET A 126 3.90 2.93 -13.38
C MET A 126 3.63 4.20 -14.19
N ILE A 127 2.41 4.74 -14.14
CA ILE A 127 2.09 6.02 -14.79
C ILE A 127 2.80 7.19 -14.09
N TYR A 128 2.75 7.24 -12.75
CA TYR A 128 3.47 8.23 -11.95
C TYR A 128 4.97 8.22 -12.24
N PHE A 129 5.59 7.05 -12.17
CA PHE A 129 7.02 6.86 -12.41
C PHE A 129 7.43 7.38 -13.80
N GLN A 130 6.72 6.98 -14.84
CA GLN A 130 7.03 7.39 -16.20
C GLN A 130 6.90 8.90 -16.40
N ASN A 131 5.90 9.55 -15.80
CA ASN A 131 5.71 10.99 -15.87
C ASN A 131 6.73 11.76 -15.03
N THR A 132 7.01 11.32 -13.82
CA THR A 132 7.90 11.99 -12.86
C THR A 132 9.36 11.89 -13.29
N TYR A 133 9.81 10.69 -13.59
CA TYR A 133 11.21 10.42 -13.94
C TYR A 133 11.51 10.47 -15.45
N LYS A 134 10.52 10.92 -16.25
CA LYS A 134 10.65 11.04 -17.72
C LYS A 134 11.09 9.75 -18.39
N GLN A 135 10.56 8.65 -17.90
CA GLN A 135 10.80 7.32 -18.44
C GLN A 135 9.66 6.90 -19.37
N LYS A 136 9.92 5.96 -20.26
CA LYS A 136 8.91 5.32 -21.10
C LYS A 136 9.14 3.82 -21.05
N LEU A 137 8.29 3.11 -20.32
CA LEU A 137 8.35 1.64 -20.22
C LEU A 137 7.72 1.00 -21.45
N TRP A 138 6.48 1.35 -21.78
CA TRP A 138 5.78 0.72 -22.90
C TRP A 138 4.70 1.62 -23.51
N GLY A 139 4.63 1.64 -24.85
CA GLY A 139 3.54 2.26 -25.60
C GLY A 139 3.31 3.75 -25.28
N TYR A 140 2.05 4.17 -25.34
CA TYR A 140 1.64 5.52 -24.97
C TYR A 140 1.53 5.65 -23.45
N VAL A 141 2.13 6.69 -22.90
CA VAL A 141 2.07 7.05 -21.49
C VAL A 141 1.12 8.24 -21.32
N PRO A 142 -0.02 8.07 -20.61
CA PRO A 142 -0.90 9.19 -20.32
C PRO A 142 -0.17 10.29 -19.53
N SER A 143 -0.23 11.52 -20.01
CA SER A 143 0.31 12.67 -19.28
C SER A 143 -0.63 13.07 -18.15
N ARG A 144 -0.14 13.10 -16.91
CA ARG A 144 -0.93 13.42 -15.71
C ARG A 144 -0.12 14.14 -14.66
#